data_dd7f2463fbe8ac3cd092915849478efa
#
_entry.id   dd7f2463fbe8ac3cd092915849478efa
#
_cell.length_a   1.000
_cell.length_b   1.000
_cell.length_c   1.000
_cell.angle_alpha   90.00
_cell.angle_beta   90.00
_cell.angle_gamma   90.00
#
_symmetry.space_group_name_H-M   'P 1'
#
loop_
_entity.id
_entity.type
_entity.pdbx_description
1 polymer ?
#
loop_
_entity_poly.entity_id
_entity_poly.type
_entity_poly.pdbx_seq_one_letter_code
_entity_poly.pdbx_strand_id
1 'polypeptide(L)'
;ACMGGGTELALAARYVLASSDPKTRFGLPEVQLGLLPGLGGTVRLPERVGMERALDMMLTGRNLFAKPARKAGLVHAVHHREGLIDAAVEAARRLAAGELKAPRPKRDLKATLFEKTPVRSLVLDKAGKEVAKRTHGNYPAPGAILEVVNTWARQGREAGLNLSAKRFSELLFTPQARALIHLFFAQTAAKKNPWHAAAKPVK
;
A
#
# COMPACT_ATOMS: atom_id res chain seq x y z
N ALA A 1 9.24 -6.43 -8.02
CA ALA A 1 8.52 -5.84 -6.90
C ALA A 1 7.54 -4.78 -7.42
N CYS A 2 6.38 -4.69 -6.83
CA CYS A 2 5.35 -3.69 -7.12
C CYS A 2 5.17 -2.87 -5.84
N MET A 3 5.79 -1.69 -5.78
CA MET A 3 5.90 -0.89 -4.56
C MET A 3 5.38 0.52 -4.80
N GLY A 4 4.82 1.14 -3.78
CA GLY A 4 4.36 2.52 -3.84
C GLY A 4 3.37 2.77 -4.96
N GLY A 5 3.59 3.80 -5.77
CA GLY A 5 2.76 4.13 -6.93
C GLY A 5 2.51 2.96 -7.89
N GLY A 6 3.46 2.00 -8.00
CA GLY A 6 3.22 0.77 -8.77
C GLY A 6 2.11 -0.10 -8.17
N THR A 7 2.05 -0.22 -6.84
CA THR A 7 0.94 -0.89 -6.15
C THR A 7 -0.36 -0.10 -6.32
N GLU A 8 -0.32 1.22 -6.26
CA GLU A 8 -1.50 2.07 -6.45
C GLU A 8 -2.09 1.94 -7.86
N LEU A 9 -1.23 1.86 -8.88
CA LEU A 9 -1.64 1.59 -10.26
C LEU A 9 -2.29 0.21 -10.38
N ALA A 10 -1.68 -0.82 -9.80
CA ALA A 10 -2.26 -2.18 -9.77
C ALA A 10 -3.63 -2.19 -9.06
N LEU A 11 -3.79 -1.47 -7.96
CA LEU A 11 -5.06 -1.34 -7.23
C LEU A 11 -6.16 -0.63 -8.05
N ALA A 12 -5.80 0.19 -9.03
CA ALA A 12 -6.75 0.84 -9.93
C ALA A 12 -7.33 -0.14 -10.98
N ALA A 13 -6.63 -1.24 -11.26
CA ALA A 13 -7.08 -2.23 -12.22
C ALA A 13 -8.25 -3.07 -11.69
N ARG A 14 -9.17 -3.48 -12.59
CA ARG A 14 -10.31 -4.36 -12.25
C ARG A 14 -9.86 -5.75 -11.83
N TYR A 15 -8.78 -6.26 -12.44
CA TYR A 15 -8.22 -7.58 -12.18
C TYR A 15 -6.69 -7.49 -12.12
N VAL A 16 -6.11 -8.05 -11.07
CA VAL A 16 -4.67 -7.99 -10.81
C VAL A 16 -4.11 -9.40 -10.77
N LEU A 17 -3.13 -9.66 -11.63
CA LEU A 17 -2.35 -10.88 -11.61
C LEU A 17 -0.96 -10.61 -11.05
N ALA A 18 -0.41 -11.58 -10.36
CA ALA A 18 0.94 -11.52 -9.81
C ALA A 18 1.79 -12.68 -10.35
N SER A 19 3.09 -12.44 -10.51
CA SER A 19 4.05 -13.51 -10.74
C SER A 19 4.26 -14.33 -9.47
N SER A 20 4.45 -15.64 -9.60
CA SER A 20 4.89 -16.54 -8.53
C SER A 20 6.37 -16.40 -8.17
N ASP A 21 7.12 -15.56 -8.88
CA ASP A 21 8.53 -15.27 -8.59
C ASP A 21 8.66 -14.86 -7.10
N PRO A 22 9.61 -15.44 -6.35
CA PRO A 22 9.81 -15.17 -4.92
C PRO A 22 10.17 -13.69 -4.61
N LYS A 23 10.61 -12.93 -5.60
CA LYS A 23 10.85 -11.49 -5.48
C LYS A 23 9.59 -10.64 -5.68
N THR A 24 8.46 -11.26 -6.09
CA THR A 24 7.20 -10.54 -6.27
C THR A 24 6.60 -10.16 -4.93
N ARG A 25 6.48 -8.85 -4.71
CA ARG A 25 5.91 -8.28 -3.49
C ARG A 25 5.19 -6.97 -3.79
N PHE A 26 4.19 -6.67 -2.97
CA PHE A 26 3.35 -5.48 -3.04
C PHE A 26 3.43 -4.73 -1.73
N GLY A 27 3.51 -3.43 -1.78
CA GLY A 27 3.54 -2.59 -0.58
C GLY A 27 3.36 -1.12 -0.88
N LEU A 28 3.01 -0.37 0.16
CA LEU A 28 2.88 1.09 0.15
C LEU A 28 3.81 1.67 1.22
N PRO A 29 5.12 1.80 0.94
CA PRO A 29 6.12 2.21 1.91
C PRO A 29 6.30 3.73 2.02
N GLU A 30 5.42 4.54 1.44
CA GLU A 30 5.53 5.99 1.34
C GLU A 30 5.74 6.65 2.71
N VAL A 31 5.20 6.08 3.78
CA VAL A 31 5.37 6.55 5.15
C VAL A 31 6.84 6.59 5.58
N GLN A 32 7.68 5.71 5.04
CA GLN A 32 9.13 5.70 5.30
C GLN A 32 9.86 6.89 4.66
N LEU A 33 9.19 7.55 3.71
CA LEU A 33 9.66 8.79 3.09
C LEU A 33 8.97 10.04 3.65
N GLY A 34 8.19 9.88 4.74
CA GLY A 34 7.41 10.97 5.30
C GLY A 34 6.20 11.39 4.45
N LEU A 35 5.75 10.50 3.56
CA LEU A 35 4.62 10.71 2.65
C LEU A 35 3.49 9.70 2.92
N LEU A 36 2.35 9.92 2.29
CA LEU A 36 1.28 8.93 2.18
C LEU A 36 1.15 8.45 0.72
N PRO A 37 0.50 7.31 0.45
CA PRO A 37 0.18 6.87 -0.90
C PRO A 37 -0.70 7.91 -1.61
N GLY A 38 -0.14 8.64 -2.58
CA GLY A 38 -0.75 9.84 -3.17
C GLY A 38 -1.65 9.59 -4.39
N LEU A 39 -1.56 8.40 -5.01
CA LEU A 39 -2.35 8.04 -6.19
C LEU A 39 -3.62 7.24 -5.85
N GLY A 40 -4.12 7.38 -4.62
CA GLY A 40 -5.35 6.78 -4.14
C GLY A 40 -5.18 5.42 -3.44
N GLY A 41 -3.97 5.01 -3.13
CA GLY A 41 -3.68 3.79 -2.36
C GLY A 41 -4.30 3.82 -0.97
N THR A 42 -4.35 4.99 -0.32
CA THR A 42 -5.01 5.21 0.97
C THR A 42 -6.49 4.87 0.99
N VAL A 43 -7.14 4.86 -0.18
CA VAL A 43 -8.55 4.51 -0.35
C VAL A 43 -8.69 3.11 -0.96
N ARG A 44 -7.97 2.83 -2.06
CA ARG A 44 -8.12 1.56 -2.78
C ARG A 44 -7.59 0.36 -2.02
N LEU A 45 -6.55 0.55 -1.20
CA LEU A 45 -6.01 -0.58 -0.43
C LEU A 45 -7.00 -1.07 0.63
N PRO A 46 -7.60 -0.22 1.51
CA PRO A 46 -8.61 -0.69 2.45
C PRO A 46 -9.86 -1.25 1.76
N GLU A 47 -10.26 -0.74 0.61
CA GLU A 47 -11.34 -1.35 -0.19
C GLU A 47 -11.01 -2.78 -0.63
N ARG A 48 -9.73 -3.08 -0.83
CA ARG A 48 -9.26 -4.35 -1.37
C ARG A 48 -8.96 -5.39 -0.28
N VAL A 49 -8.28 -4.99 0.79
CA VAL A 49 -7.75 -5.91 1.82
C VAL A 49 -8.35 -5.71 3.21
N GLY A 50 -9.28 -4.76 3.36
CA GLY A 50 -9.85 -4.34 4.64
C GLY A 50 -8.97 -3.30 5.36
N MET A 51 -9.61 -2.52 6.27
CA MET A 51 -9.01 -1.37 6.93
C MET A 51 -7.78 -1.74 7.79
N GLU A 52 -7.89 -2.77 8.62
CA GLU A 52 -6.83 -3.16 9.55
C GLU A 52 -5.53 -3.51 8.82
N ARG A 53 -5.62 -4.36 7.80
CA ARG A 53 -4.44 -4.76 7.00
C ARG A 53 -3.89 -3.61 6.17
N ALA A 54 -4.77 -2.77 5.64
CA ALA A 54 -4.36 -1.59 4.89
C ALA A 54 -3.58 -0.61 5.78
N LEU A 55 -4.06 -0.34 6.98
CA LEU A 55 -3.36 0.50 7.95
C LEU A 55 -2.01 -0.12 8.35
N ASP A 56 -1.95 -1.44 8.64
CA ASP A 56 -0.67 -2.10 8.91
C ASP A 56 0.32 -1.90 7.76
N MET A 57 -0.09 -2.13 6.50
CA MET A 57 0.78 -1.95 5.34
C MET A 57 1.23 -0.50 5.15
N MET A 58 0.32 0.46 5.28
CA MET A 58 0.63 1.88 5.02
C MET A 58 1.39 2.54 6.16
N LEU A 59 1.12 2.19 7.43
CA LEU A 59 1.78 2.80 8.59
C LEU A 59 3.15 2.18 8.91
N THR A 60 3.40 0.94 8.46
CA THR A 60 4.68 0.25 8.70
C THR A 60 5.55 0.10 7.45
N GLY A 61 4.96 0.25 6.26
CA GLY A 61 5.61 -0.07 5.00
C GLY A 61 5.75 -1.58 4.75
N ARG A 62 4.99 -2.42 5.49
CA ARG A 62 5.03 -3.88 5.32
C ARG A 62 4.59 -4.31 3.93
N ASN A 63 5.31 -5.30 3.40
CA ASN A 63 5.05 -5.88 2.08
C ASN A 63 4.30 -7.20 2.19
N LEU A 64 3.51 -7.52 1.17
CA LEU A 64 2.92 -8.83 0.96
C LEU A 64 3.55 -9.49 -0.27
N PHE A 65 4.05 -10.72 -0.11
CA PHE A 65 4.44 -11.56 -1.24
C PHE A 65 3.22 -12.06 -2.02
N ALA A 66 3.43 -12.58 -3.23
CA ALA A 66 2.35 -12.95 -4.16
C ALA A 66 1.26 -13.83 -3.54
N LYS A 67 1.62 -14.92 -2.83
CA LYS A 67 0.64 -15.81 -2.19
C LYS A 67 -0.13 -15.13 -1.04
N PRO A 68 0.52 -14.47 -0.05
CA PRO A 68 -0.16 -13.65 0.95
C PRO A 68 -1.03 -12.54 0.34
N ALA A 69 -0.57 -11.86 -0.73
CA ALA A 69 -1.33 -10.83 -1.41
C ALA A 69 -2.63 -11.38 -2.04
N ARG A 70 -2.58 -12.59 -2.64
CA ARG A 70 -3.77 -13.29 -3.13
C ARG A 70 -4.71 -13.67 -1.98
N LYS A 71 -4.20 -14.21 -0.88
CA LYS A 71 -5.03 -14.55 0.30
C LYS A 71 -5.70 -13.33 0.88
N ALA A 72 -5.02 -12.19 0.85
CA ALA A 72 -5.55 -10.91 1.33
C ALA A 72 -6.57 -10.27 0.37
N GLY A 73 -6.68 -10.73 -0.87
CA GLY A 73 -7.54 -10.14 -1.90
C GLY A 73 -6.90 -8.96 -2.64
N LEU A 74 -5.61 -8.66 -2.39
CA LEU A 74 -4.91 -7.59 -3.10
C LEU A 74 -4.71 -7.96 -4.57
N VAL A 75 -4.34 -9.22 -4.84
CA VAL A 75 -4.27 -9.78 -6.20
C VAL A 75 -5.26 -10.92 -6.38
N HIS A 76 -5.74 -11.12 -7.60
CA HIS A 76 -6.79 -12.09 -7.91
C HIS A 76 -6.24 -13.46 -8.30
N ALA A 77 -5.10 -13.49 -9.00
CA ALA A 77 -4.45 -14.74 -9.40
C ALA A 77 -2.92 -14.62 -9.33
N VAL A 78 -2.27 -15.76 -9.23
CA VAL A 78 -0.81 -15.89 -9.24
C VAL A 78 -0.45 -16.89 -10.33
N HIS A 79 0.42 -16.50 -11.25
CA HIS A 79 0.89 -17.28 -12.39
C HIS A 79 2.41 -17.38 -12.42
N HIS A 80 2.94 -18.34 -13.14
CA HIS A 80 4.37 -18.38 -13.45
C HIS A 80 4.77 -17.13 -14.25
N ARG A 81 6.03 -16.74 -14.12
CA ARG A 81 6.54 -15.52 -14.75
C ARG A 81 6.42 -15.56 -16.28
N GLU A 82 6.75 -16.70 -16.86
CA GLU A 82 6.76 -16.91 -18.31
C GLU A 82 5.37 -16.74 -18.94
N GLY A 83 4.32 -17.23 -18.27
CA GLY A 83 2.94 -17.14 -18.76
C GLY A 83 2.14 -15.96 -18.22
N LEU A 84 2.76 -15.02 -17.51
CA LEU A 84 2.03 -13.96 -16.82
C LEU A 84 1.35 -12.99 -17.80
N ILE A 85 2.02 -12.63 -18.88
CA ILE A 85 1.49 -11.71 -19.89
C ILE A 85 0.32 -12.36 -20.61
N ASP A 86 0.46 -13.60 -21.06
CA ASP A 86 -0.60 -14.33 -21.76
C ASP A 86 -1.83 -14.51 -20.86
N ALA A 87 -1.62 -14.85 -19.59
CA ALA A 87 -2.69 -14.94 -18.61
C ALA A 87 -3.38 -13.57 -18.37
N ALA A 88 -2.63 -12.47 -18.43
CA ALA A 88 -3.19 -11.13 -18.29
C ALA A 88 -4.02 -10.73 -19.51
N VAL A 89 -3.54 -11.03 -20.73
CA VAL A 89 -4.27 -10.80 -21.99
C VAL A 89 -5.57 -11.60 -22.01
N GLU A 90 -5.50 -12.89 -21.65
CA GLU A 90 -6.68 -13.75 -21.58
C GLU A 90 -7.68 -13.25 -20.54
N ALA A 91 -7.22 -12.89 -19.35
CA ALA A 91 -8.09 -12.30 -18.32
C ALA A 91 -8.76 -11.02 -18.82
N ALA A 92 -8.04 -10.16 -19.54
CA ALA A 92 -8.58 -8.94 -20.10
C ALA A 92 -9.68 -9.20 -21.14
N ARG A 93 -9.44 -10.16 -22.05
CA ARG A 93 -10.44 -10.61 -23.05
C ARG A 93 -11.70 -11.13 -22.39
N ARG A 94 -11.58 -11.99 -21.41
CA ARG A 94 -12.69 -12.58 -20.66
C ARG A 94 -13.45 -11.55 -19.82
N LEU A 95 -12.74 -10.55 -19.27
CA LEU A 95 -13.39 -9.41 -18.60
C LEU A 95 -14.20 -8.56 -19.57
N ALA A 96 -13.67 -8.32 -20.77
CA ALA A 96 -14.36 -7.55 -21.82
C ALA A 96 -15.60 -8.31 -22.34
N ALA A 97 -15.51 -9.63 -22.49
CA ALA A 97 -16.64 -10.50 -22.87
C ALA A 97 -17.67 -10.71 -21.73
N GLY A 98 -17.40 -10.25 -20.51
CA GLY A 98 -18.29 -10.49 -19.36
C GLY A 98 -18.21 -11.89 -18.75
N GLU A 99 -17.33 -12.75 -19.28
CA GLU A 99 -17.12 -14.13 -18.85
C GLU A 99 -16.35 -14.23 -17.52
N LEU A 100 -15.46 -13.26 -17.26
CA LEU A 100 -14.71 -13.15 -16.03
C LEU A 100 -15.24 -11.98 -15.22
N LYS A 101 -15.65 -12.25 -13.99
CA LYS A 101 -16.01 -11.21 -13.03
C LYS A 101 -14.86 -11.06 -12.03
N ALA A 102 -14.36 -9.84 -11.86
CA ALA A 102 -13.40 -9.58 -10.78
C ALA A 102 -14.07 -9.92 -9.44
N PRO A 103 -13.47 -10.79 -8.62
CA PRO A 103 -14.02 -11.08 -7.31
C PRO A 103 -14.14 -9.78 -6.52
N ARG A 104 -15.32 -9.52 -5.97
CA ARG A 104 -15.45 -8.46 -4.97
C ARG A 104 -14.61 -8.87 -3.76
N PRO A 105 -13.92 -7.93 -3.10
CA PRO A 105 -13.25 -8.23 -1.84
C PRO A 105 -14.24 -8.98 -0.95
N LYS A 106 -13.83 -10.14 -0.42
CA LYS A 106 -14.63 -10.83 0.59
C LYS A 106 -14.71 -9.88 1.79
N ARG A 107 -15.78 -9.11 1.86
CA ARG A 107 -16.13 -8.38 3.07
C ARG A 107 -16.51 -9.45 4.10
N ASP A 108 -15.51 -9.87 4.87
CA ASP A 108 -15.75 -10.67 6.06
C ASP A 108 -16.68 -9.87 6.98
N LEU A 109 -17.57 -10.56 7.70
CA LEU A 109 -18.47 -9.92 8.66
C LEU A 109 -17.71 -8.99 9.62
N LYS A 110 -16.46 -9.40 9.96
CA LYS A 110 -15.50 -8.56 10.70
C LYS A 110 -15.16 -7.27 9.96
N ALA A 111 -14.80 -7.32 8.67
CA ALA A 111 -14.46 -6.13 7.90
C ALA A 111 -15.64 -5.15 7.81
N THR A 112 -16.86 -5.66 7.63
CA THR A 112 -18.08 -4.83 7.66
C THR A 112 -18.36 -4.25 9.04
N LEU A 113 -18.05 -4.99 10.10
CA LEU A 113 -18.16 -4.50 11.49
C LEU A 113 -17.11 -3.44 11.80
N PHE A 114 -15.88 -3.61 11.30
CA PHE A 114 -14.77 -2.65 11.43
C PHE A 114 -15.04 -1.32 10.69
N GLU A 115 -15.88 -1.32 9.66
CA GLU A 115 -16.28 -0.11 8.94
C GLU A 115 -17.41 0.65 9.67
N LYS A 116 -18.10 0.01 10.64
CA LYS A 116 -19.15 0.65 11.42
C LYS A 116 -18.59 1.37 12.65
N THR A 117 -19.12 2.55 12.95
CA THR A 117 -18.93 3.22 14.24
C THR A 117 -19.58 2.34 15.31
N PRO A 118 -19.00 2.01 16.45
CA PRO A 118 -17.78 2.56 17.10
C PRO A 118 -16.49 1.78 16.84
N VAL A 119 -16.58 0.59 16.21
CA VAL A 119 -15.40 -0.30 16.03
C VAL A 119 -14.33 0.37 15.16
N ARG A 120 -14.74 1.12 14.13
CA ARG A 120 -13.80 1.92 13.32
C ARG A 120 -13.00 2.90 14.18
N SER A 121 -13.70 3.64 15.05
CA SER A 121 -13.05 4.60 15.94
C SER A 121 -11.99 3.92 16.79
N LEU A 122 -12.32 2.76 17.39
CA LEU A 122 -11.38 1.99 18.20
C LEU A 122 -10.13 1.54 17.41
N VAL A 123 -10.30 1.12 16.15
CA VAL A 123 -9.16 0.70 15.29
C VAL A 123 -8.28 1.89 14.97
N LEU A 124 -8.87 3.02 14.59
CA LEU A 124 -8.13 4.25 14.27
C LEU A 124 -7.42 4.81 15.51
N ASP A 125 -8.09 4.82 16.66
CA ASP A 125 -7.51 5.27 17.93
C ASP A 125 -6.35 4.39 18.37
N LYS A 126 -6.49 3.07 18.24
CA LYS A 126 -5.39 2.13 18.52
C LYS A 126 -4.21 2.35 17.58
N ALA A 127 -4.48 2.49 16.28
CA ALA A 127 -3.43 2.79 15.31
C ALA A 127 -2.77 4.15 15.58
N GLY A 128 -3.55 5.16 15.94
CA GLY A 128 -3.05 6.48 16.32
C GLY A 128 -2.15 6.46 17.55
N LYS A 129 -2.54 5.73 18.60
CA LYS A 129 -1.72 5.55 19.81
C LYS A 129 -0.39 4.84 19.50
N GLU A 130 -0.42 3.77 18.68
CA GLU A 130 0.79 3.06 18.28
C GLU A 130 1.72 3.94 17.43
N VAL A 131 1.16 4.72 16.51
CA VAL A 131 1.90 5.71 15.73
C VAL A 131 2.53 6.76 16.66
N ALA A 132 1.76 7.37 17.56
CA ALA A 132 2.25 8.38 18.48
C ALA A 132 3.40 7.84 19.35
N LYS A 133 3.27 6.60 19.84
CA LYS A 133 4.33 5.93 20.62
C LYS A 133 5.62 5.76 19.83
N ARG A 134 5.53 5.39 18.52
CA ARG A 134 6.71 5.15 17.68
C ARG A 134 7.34 6.41 17.14
N THR A 135 6.55 7.43 16.88
CA THR A 135 7.00 8.63 16.19
C THR A 135 7.22 9.81 17.13
N HIS A 136 6.76 9.71 18.37
CA HIS A 136 6.76 10.81 19.36
C HIS A 136 6.17 12.12 18.80
N GLY A 137 5.22 11.99 17.82
CA GLY A 137 4.59 13.13 17.14
C GLY A 137 5.45 13.85 16.09
N ASN A 138 6.68 13.38 15.84
CA ASN A 138 7.62 14.08 14.94
C ASN A 138 7.35 13.87 13.45
N TYR A 139 6.49 12.93 13.07
CA TYR A 139 6.21 12.58 11.68
C TYR A 139 4.73 12.80 11.35
N PRO A 140 4.40 13.75 10.46
CA PRO A 140 3.00 14.05 10.12
C PRO A 140 2.32 13.02 9.21
N ALA A 141 3.09 12.28 8.40
CA ALA A 141 2.55 11.36 7.40
C ALA A 141 1.62 10.27 7.99
N PRO A 142 1.95 9.58 9.10
CA PRO A 142 1.04 8.59 9.68
C PRO A 142 -0.30 9.18 10.11
N GLY A 143 -0.30 10.39 10.69
CA GLY A 143 -1.53 11.11 11.05
C GLY A 143 -2.40 11.41 9.83
N ALA A 144 -1.77 11.87 8.75
CA ALA A 144 -2.46 12.12 7.48
C ALA A 144 -3.06 10.84 6.87
N ILE A 145 -2.37 9.69 6.95
CA ILE A 145 -2.91 8.39 6.52
C ILE A 145 -4.19 8.04 7.31
N LEU A 146 -4.15 8.17 8.64
CA LEU A 146 -5.30 7.89 9.50
C LEU A 146 -6.48 8.82 9.18
N GLU A 147 -6.22 10.10 8.96
CA GLU A 147 -7.24 11.09 8.60
C GLU A 147 -7.90 10.74 7.26
N VAL A 148 -7.12 10.42 6.24
CA VAL A 148 -7.66 10.03 4.92
C VAL A 148 -8.50 8.76 5.01
N VAL A 149 -8.03 7.73 5.72
CA VAL A 149 -8.77 6.48 5.90
C VAL A 149 -10.07 6.71 6.69
N ASN A 150 -10.05 7.57 7.71
CA ASN A 150 -11.26 7.94 8.45
C ASN A 150 -12.25 8.72 7.58
N THR A 151 -11.77 9.66 6.77
CA THR A 151 -12.59 10.44 5.85
C THR A 151 -13.24 9.55 4.80
N TRP A 152 -12.45 8.65 4.17
CA TRP A 152 -12.98 7.64 3.27
C TRP A 152 -14.10 6.80 3.91
N ALA A 153 -13.88 6.32 5.12
CA ALA A 153 -14.84 5.45 5.80
C ALA A 153 -16.14 6.18 6.24
N ARG A 154 -16.07 7.51 6.45
CA ARG A 154 -17.22 8.33 6.87
C ARG A 154 -17.96 8.99 5.72
N GLN A 155 -17.23 9.49 4.72
CA GLN A 155 -17.73 10.38 3.68
C GLN A 155 -17.64 9.75 2.29
N GLY A 156 -17.06 8.55 2.18
CA GLY A 156 -16.97 7.80 0.93
C GLY A 156 -15.69 8.05 0.14
N ARG A 157 -15.65 7.37 -1.00
CA ARG A 157 -14.47 7.23 -1.84
C ARG A 157 -13.93 8.57 -2.36
N GLU A 158 -14.80 9.41 -2.87
CA GLU A 158 -14.40 10.68 -3.49
C GLU A 158 -13.77 11.63 -2.46
N ALA A 159 -14.42 11.78 -1.29
CA ALA A 159 -13.87 12.59 -0.21
C ALA A 159 -12.50 12.08 0.25
N GLY A 160 -12.32 10.77 0.37
CA GLY A 160 -11.04 10.17 0.71
C GLY A 160 -9.96 10.43 -0.35
N LEU A 161 -10.29 10.30 -1.64
CA LEU A 161 -9.34 10.56 -2.73
C LEU A 161 -8.92 12.03 -2.78
N ASN A 162 -9.87 12.96 -2.64
CA ASN A 162 -9.59 14.40 -2.65
C ASN A 162 -8.72 14.79 -1.47
N LEU A 163 -9.01 14.28 -0.27
CA LEU A 163 -8.18 14.53 0.91
C LEU A 163 -6.79 13.90 0.76
N SER A 164 -6.69 12.70 0.16
CA SER A 164 -5.40 12.05 -0.10
C SER A 164 -4.49 12.91 -0.97
N ALA A 165 -5.01 13.43 -2.07
CA ALA A 165 -4.25 14.31 -2.96
C ALA A 165 -3.80 15.59 -2.24
N LYS A 166 -4.68 16.21 -1.47
CA LYS A 166 -4.37 17.41 -0.65
C LYS A 166 -3.27 17.11 0.36
N ARG A 167 -3.41 16.05 1.16
CA ARG A 167 -2.42 15.70 2.20
C ARG A 167 -1.09 15.28 1.61
N PHE A 168 -1.08 14.60 0.46
CA PHE A 168 0.15 14.26 -0.25
C PHE A 168 0.94 15.52 -0.64
N SER A 169 0.27 16.51 -1.23
CA SER A 169 0.92 17.77 -1.62
C SER A 169 1.47 18.54 -0.42
N GLU A 170 0.73 18.59 0.71
CA GLU A 170 1.19 19.23 1.93
C GLU A 170 2.42 18.52 2.53
N LEU A 171 2.40 17.18 2.59
CA LEU A 171 3.50 16.37 3.13
C LEU A 171 4.78 16.51 2.31
N LEU A 172 4.68 16.64 0.99
CA LEU A 172 5.84 16.74 0.09
C LEU A 172 6.76 17.92 0.45
N PHE A 173 6.20 19.00 1.00
CA PHE A 173 6.94 20.20 1.37
C PHE A 173 7.38 20.23 2.84
N THR A 174 7.09 19.18 3.62
CA THR A 174 7.52 19.10 5.01
C THR A 174 9.04 18.87 5.13
N PRO A 175 9.68 19.42 6.18
CA PRO A 175 11.09 19.14 6.46
C PRO A 175 11.35 17.63 6.63
N GLN A 176 10.41 16.91 7.25
CA GLN A 176 10.51 15.47 7.47
C GLN A 176 10.56 14.68 6.17
N ALA A 177 9.67 14.97 5.22
CA ALA A 177 9.68 14.30 3.93
C ALA A 177 10.98 14.58 3.16
N ARG A 178 11.42 15.83 3.12
CA ARG A 178 12.68 16.23 2.48
C ARG A 178 13.88 15.49 3.06
N ALA A 179 13.99 15.44 4.39
CA ALA A 179 15.07 14.74 5.08
C ALA A 179 15.04 13.23 4.82
N LEU A 180 13.86 12.59 4.91
CA LEU A 180 13.72 11.15 4.68
C LEU A 180 13.99 10.76 3.22
N ILE A 181 13.55 11.55 2.25
CA ILE A 181 13.86 11.36 0.84
C ILE A 181 15.37 11.50 0.59
N HIS A 182 16.00 12.51 1.18
CA HIS A 182 17.45 12.67 1.07
C HIS A 182 18.20 11.46 1.65
N LEU A 183 17.83 11.01 2.84
CA LEU A 183 18.39 9.82 3.47
C LEU A 183 18.20 8.56 2.63
N PHE A 184 17.04 8.38 2.01
CA PHE A 184 16.78 7.25 1.11
C PHE A 184 17.75 7.25 -0.08
N PHE A 185 17.98 8.39 -0.73
CA PHE A 185 18.92 8.49 -1.84
C PHE A 185 20.37 8.32 -1.38
N ALA A 186 20.76 8.91 -0.25
CA ALA A 186 22.09 8.75 0.33
C ALA A 186 22.41 7.28 0.67
N GLN A 187 21.48 6.58 1.30
CA GLN A 187 21.60 5.15 1.59
C GLN A 187 21.68 4.30 0.30
N THR A 188 20.92 4.68 -0.73
CA THR A 188 20.95 3.98 -2.01
C THR A 188 22.28 4.20 -2.73
N ALA A 189 22.82 5.41 -2.68
CA ALA A 189 24.14 5.72 -3.23
C ALA A 189 25.26 4.99 -2.48
N ALA A 190 25.21 4.97 -1.15
CA ALA A 190 26.18 4.27 -0.32
C ALA A 190 26.25 2.75 -0.62
N LYS A 191 25.10 2.12 -0.91
CA LYS A 191 25.05 0.70 -1.30
C LYS A 191 25.69 0.42 -2.66
N LYS A 192 25.84 1.42 -3.52
CA LYS A 192 26.47 1.31 -4.84
C LYS A 192 27.97 1.62 -4.81
N ASN A 193 28.56 1.75 -3.61
CA ASN A 193 29.96 2.06 -3.46
C ASN A 193 30.81 0.97 -4.16
N PRO A 194 31.61 1.30 -5.20
CA PRO A 194 32.42 0.33 -5.95
C PRO A 194 33.48 -0.36 -5.08
N TRP A 195 33.91 0.26 -3.99
CA TRP A 195 34.87 -0.32 -3.05
C TRP A 195 34.26 -1.48 -2.23
N HIS A 196 32.96 -1.56 -2.11
CA HIS A 196 32.28 -2.69 -1.44
C HIS A 196 32.29 -3.98 -2.28
N ALA A 197 32.43 -3.89 -3.60
CA ALA A 197 32.49 -5.05 -4.48
C ALA A 197 33.84 -5.80 -4.36
N ALA A 198 34.89 -5.16 -3.85
CA ALA A 198 36.22 -5.73 -3.65
C ALA A 198 36.50 -6.23 -2.23
N ALA A 199 35.66 -5.88 -1.26
CA ALA A 199 35.81 -6.33 0.12
C ALA A 199 35.16 -7.73 0.31
N LYS A 200 36.03 -8.78 0.38
CA LYS A 200 35.53 -10.08 0.87
C LYS A 200 35.06 -9.93 2.30
N PRO A 201 33.92 -10.54 2.67
CA PRO A 201 33.48 -10.52 4.05
C PRO A 201 34.59 -11.14 4.93
N VAL A 202 35.02 -10.39 5.93
CA VAL A 202 35.90 -10.91 6.98
C VAL A 202 35.07 -11.95 7.73
N LYS A 203 35.54 -13.20 7.73
CA LYS A 203 34.91 -14.29 8.48
C LYS A 203 35.12 -14.11 9.98
#